data_a25a684567ee0da6e81d888af2c61c32
#
_entry.id   a25a684567ee0da6e81d888af2c61c32
#
_cell.length_a   1.000
_cell.length_b   1.000
_cell.length_c   1.000
_cell.angle_alpha   90.00
_cell.angle_beta   90.00
_cell.angle_gamma   90.00
#
_symmetry.space_group_name_H-M   'P 1'
#
loop_
_entity.id
_entity.type
_entity.pdbx_description
1 polymer ?
#
loop_
_entity_poly.entity_id
_entity_poly.type
_entity_poly.pdbx_seq_one_letter_code
_entity_poly.pdbx_strand_id
1 'polypeptide(L)'
;MPSGRDFGTGRRGSGPTKKNAFCSFCRKSYRDVGPLVEGPGDVYICGECIDLCHSILDQERRRRGTSKQPFSNIPTPRQIVSRLDEFVIGQESAKRILAVAVHSHYKRLMHHSASSDVVIDKSNILLIGPTGSGKTLLAQTLAKLLDVPFAIGDATTLTEAGYVGEDVENLLLKLLHAADFDIEAAQKGIL
;
A
#
# COMPACT_ATOMS: atom_id res chain seq x y z
N MET A 1 -48.14 8.93 8.64
CA MET A 1 -48.53 8.21 7.44
C MET A 1 -48.13 9.03 6.23
N PRO A 2 -47.22 8.52 5.37
CA PRO A 2 -47.54 8.14 4.02
C PRO A 2 -46.81 6.83 3.67
N SER A 3 -47.53 5.91 3.11
CA SER A 3 -47.66 5.31 1.77
C SER A 3 -46.38 4.61 1.26
N GLY A 4 -46.47 3.26 1.31
CA GLY A 4 -45.54 2.30 0.71
C GLY A 4 -45.42 2.51 -0.81
N ARG A 5 -44.21 2.29 -1.31
CA ARG A 5 -43.95 2.07 -2.73
C ARG A 5 -43.79 0.57 -2.97
N ASP A 6 -44.79 0.00 -3.59
CA ASP A 6 -44.74 -1.33 -4.19
C ASP A 6 -43.56 -1.44 -5.15
N PHE A 7 -42.62 -2.36 -4.87
CA PHE A 7 -41.66 -2.83 -5.84
C PHE A 7 -42.35 -3.87 -6.72
N GLY A 8 -42.71 -3.43 -7.91
CA GLY A 8 -43.33 -4.26 -8.95
C GLY A 8 -42.47 -5.48 -9.27
N THR A 9 -43.09 -6.63 -9.19
CA THR A 9 -42.65 -7.92 -9.70
C THR A 9 -42.47 -7.87 -11.22
N GLY A 10 -41.25 -7.49 -11.66
CA GLY A 10 -40.84 -7.54 -13.06
C GLY A 10 -40.67 -9.00 -13.52
N ARG A 11 -41.36 -9.31 -14.60
CA ARG A 11 -41.43 -10.56 -15.37
C ARG A 11 -40.06 -11.28 -15.43
N ARG A 12 -40.04 -12.55 -15.02
CA ARG A 12 -38.99 -13.50 -15.37
C ARG A 12 -39.03 -13.76 -16.88
N GLY A 13 -38.23 -13.00 -17.62
CA GLY A 13 -37.86 -13.38 -18.99
C GLY A 13 -36.98 -14.62 -18.91
N SER A 14 -37.31 -15.65 -19.67
CA SER A 14 -36.51 -16.85 -19.87
C SER A 14 -35.22 -16.43 -20.58
N GLY A 15 -34.16 -16.12 -19.79
CA GLY A 15 -32.81 -15.89 -20.30
C GLY A 15 -32.25 -17.21 -20.88
N PRO A 16 -31.31 -17.14 -21.81
CA PRO A 16 -30.68 -18.31 -22.40
C PRO A 16 -30.13 -19.21 -21.30
N THR A 17 -30.40 -20.49 -21.40
CA THR A 17 -29.92 -21.51 -20.44
C THR A 17 -28.43 -21.29 -20.23
N LYS A 18 -27.99 -21.16 -18.99
CA LYS A 18 -26.60 -20.83 -18.53
C LYS A 18 -25.48 -21.61 -19.24
N LYS A 19 -25.82 -22.69 -19.95
CA LYS A 19 -24.90 -23.58 -20.70
C LYS A 19 -24.46 -23.03 -22.06
N ASN A 20 -25.11 -22.01 -22.60
CA ASN A 20 -24.80 -21.39 -23.92
C ASN A 20 -24.40 -19.91 -23.81
N ALA A 21 -24.11 -19.42 -22.61
CA ALA A 21 -23.62 -18.05 -22.42
C ALA A 21 -22.14 -17.93 -22.83
N PHE A 22 -21.79 -16.80 -23.42
CA PHE A 22 -20.43 -16.46 -23.85
C PHE A 22 -19.96 -15.25 -23.04
N CYS A 23 -18.67 -15.21 -22.72
CA CYS A 23 -18.07 -14.01 -22.14
C CYS A 23 -18.14 -12.86 -23.16
N SER A 24 -18.73 -11.74 -22.80
CA SER A 24 -18.87 -10.56 -23.67
C SER A 24 -17.53 -9.89 -23.99
N PHE A 25 -16.50 -10.16 -23.21
CA PHE A 25 -15.14 -9.61 -23.38
C PHE A 25 -14.28 -10.48 -24.29
N CYS A 26 -14.05 -11.77 -23.94
CA CYS A 26 -13.18 -12.65 -24.70
C CYS A 26 -13.92 -13.55 -25.68
N ARG A 27 -15.27 -13.56 -25.69
CA ARG A 27 -16.15 -14.37 -26.53
C ARG A 27 -16.02 -15.89 -26.38
N LYS A 28 -15.30 -16.36 -25.40
CA LYS A 28 -15.20 -17.79 -25.05
C LYS A 28 -16.49 -18.28 -24.40
N SER A 29 -16.85 -19.54 -24.64
CA SER A 29 -18.07 -20.13 -24.09
C SER A 29 -17.91 -20.48 -22.61
N TYR A 30 -19.04 -20.62 -21.89
CA TYR A 30 -19.07 -21.11 -20.51
C TYR A 30 -18.30 -22.42 -20.32
N ARG A 31 -18.26 -23.29 -21.37
CA ARG A 31 -17.55 -24.58 -21.29
C ARG A 31 -16.03 -24.42 -21.26
N ASP A 32 -15.52 -23.35 -21.86
CA ASP A 32 -14.08 -23.09 -21.98
C ASP A 32 -13.52 -22.31 -20.80
N VAL A 33 -14.32 -21.39 -20.22
CA VAL A 33 -13.86 -20.44 -19.18
C VAL A 33 -14.50 -20.64 -17.81
N GLY A 34 -15.39 -21.62 -17.66
CA GLY A 34 -16.08 -21.88 -16.39
C GLY A 34 -17.15 -20.85 -16.06
N PRO A 35 -17.40 -20.58 -14.78
CA PRO A 35 -18.50 -19.73 -14.34
C PRO A 35 -18.41 -18.31 -14.89
N LEU A 36 -19.55 -17.81 -15.37
CA LEU A 36 -19.71 -16.43 -15.88
C LEU A 36 -20.49 -15.61 -14.87
N VAL A 37 -20.06 -14.38 -14.63
CA VAL A 37 -20.79 -13.39 -13.83
C VAL A 37 -21.72 -12.64 -14.77
N GLU A 38 -23.00 -12.62 -14.43
CA GLU A 38 -24.05 -11.95 -15.21
C GLU A 38 -24.18 -10.49 -14.78
N GLY A 39 -24.18 -9.59 -15.74
CA GLY A 39 -24.44 -8.17 -15.58
C GLY A 39 -25.80 -7.75 -16.15
N PRO A 40 -26.21 -6.50 -16.00
CA PRO A 40 -27.45 -5.98 -16.58
C PRO A 40 -27.39 -6.04 -18.11
N GLY A 41 -28.51 -6.42 -18.76
CA GLY A 41 -28.62 -6.42 -20.22
C GLY A 41 -27.97 -7.62 -20.90
N ASP A 42 -28.03 -8.81 -20.29
CA ASP A 42 -27.48 -10.06 -20.84
C ASP A 42 -25.98 -10.03 -21.16
N VAL A 43 -25.22 -9.23 -20.39
CA VAL A 43 -23.77 -9.16 -20.48
C VAL A 43 -23.14 -10.16 -19.50
N TYR A 44 -22.19 -10.95 -19.96
CA TYR A 44 -21.49 -11.95 -19.15
C TYR A 44 -19.98 -11.70 -19.16
N ILE A 45 -19.32 -11.89 -18.01
CA ILE A 45 -17.87 -11.81 -17.89
C ILE A 45 -17.30 -13.04 -17.21
N CYS A 46 -16.19 -13.59 -17.71
CA CYS A 46 -15.50 -14.73 -17.11
C CYS A 46 -14.44 -14.29 -16.08
N GLY A 47 -14.04 -15.21 -15.21
CA GLY A 47 -13.02 -14.97 -14.19
C GLY A 47 -11.70 -14.43 -14.77
N GLU A 48 -11.20 -15.04 -15.85
CA GLU A 48 -9.97 -14.60 -16.53
C GLU A 48 -10.04 -13.12 -16.96
N CYS A 49 -11.20 -12.70 -17.50
CA CYS A 49 -11.41 -11.31 -17.92
C CYS A 49 -11.54 -10.37 -16.71
N ILE A 50 -12.11 -10.81 -15.59
CA ILE A 50 -12.17 -10.05 -14.35
C ILE A 50 -10.75 -9.80 -13.83
N ASP A 51 -9.92 -10.85 -13.76
CA ASP A 51 -8.54 -10.74 -13.29
C ASP A 51 -7.69 -9.82 -14.19
N LEU A 52 -7.87 -9.93 -15.51
CA LEU A 52 -7.23 -9.07 -16.48
C LEU A 52 -7.66 -7.60 -16.30
N CYS A 53 -8.97 -7.35 -16.18
CA CYS A 53 -9.49 -6.00 -15.94
C CYS A 53 -8.99 -5.44 -14.60
N HIS A 54 -8.94 -6.26 -13.56
CA HIS A 54 -8.41 -5.86 -12.26
C HIS A 54 -6.94 -5.45 -12.35
N SER A 55 -6.11 -6.25 -13.04
CA SER A 55 -4.68 -5.93 -13.22
C SER A 55 -4.46 -4.65 -14.02
N ILE A 56 -5.25 -4.43 -15.09
CA ILE A 56 -5.20 -3.19 -15.88
C ILE A 56 -5.63 -1.99 -15.05
N LEU A 57 -6.73 -2.12 -14.30
CA LEU A 57 -7.21 -1.04 -13.43
C LEU A 57 -6.21 -0.72 -12.31
N ASP A 58 -5.57 -1.72 -11.72
CA ASP A 58 -4.53 -1.51 -10.72
C ASP A 58 -3.29 -0.83 -11.32
N GLN A 59 -2.91 -1.20 -12.54
CA GLN A 59 -1.82 -0.55 -13.27
C GLN A 59 -2.16 0.91 -13.61
N GLU A 60 -3.38 1.19 -14.05
CA GLU A 60 -3.86 2.55 -14.31
C GLU A 60 -3.98 3.39 -13.02
N ARG A 61 -4.41 2.78 -11.91
CA ARG A 61 -4.43 3.44 -10.59
C ARG A 61 -3.03 3.81 -10.13
N ARG A 62 -2.06 2.93 -10.34
CA ARG A 62 -0.64 3.22 -10.07
C ARG A 62 -0.13 4.36 -10.95
N ARG A 63 -0.47 4.38 -12.25
CA ARG A 63 -0.07 5.45 -13.18
C ARG A 63 -0.72 6.81 -12.86
N ARG A 64 -1.95 6.82 -12.37
CA ARG A 64 -2.69 8.06 -12.03
C ARG A 64 -2.39 8.59 -10.63
N GLY A 65 -1.45 8.01 -9.91
CA GLY A 65 -1.11 8.43 -8.55
C GLY A 65 -2.25 8.25 -7.53
N THR A 66 -3.36 7.61 -7.92
CA THR A 66 -4.37 7.18 -6.96
C THR A 66 -3.90 5.88 -6.29
N SER A 67 -2.69 5.91 -5.73
CA SER A 67 -2.25 4.84 -4.85
C SER A 67 -3.29 4.73 -3.74
N LYS A 68 -3.70 3.50 -3.43
CA LYS A 68 -4.35 3.20 -2.15
C LYS A 68 -3.64 4.05 -1.12
N GLN A 69 -4.35 4.97 -0.46
CA GLN A 69 -3.71 5.66 0.65
C GLN A 69 -3.24 4.57 1.61
N PRO A 70 -1.94 4.27 1.70
CA PRO A 70 -1.44 3.14 2.51
C PRO A 70 -1.75 3.34 3.99
N PHE A 71 -2.33 4.47 4.34
CA PHE A 71 -2.57 4.94 5.70
C PHE A 71 -4.02 5.24 6.00
N SER A 72 -4.99 4.53 5.41
CA SER A 72 -6.39 4.63 5.87
C SER A 72 -6.52 4.25 7.36
N ASN A 73 -5.54 3.53 7.91
CA ASN A 73 -5.51 3.18 9.33
C ASN A 73 -4.05 3.01 9.80
N ILE A 74 -3.44 4.05 10.36
CA ILE A 74 -2.11 3.95 10.98
C ILE A 74 -2.22 3.02 12.20
N PRO A 75 -1.44 1.94 12.27
CA PRO A 75 -1.47 1.06 13.42
C PRO A 75 -1.07 1.82 14.70
N THR A 76 -1.73 1.52 15.78
CA THR A 76 -1.40 2.11 17.10
C THR A 76 0.01 1.70 17.55
N PRO A 77 0.69 2.47 18.39
CA PRO A 77 2.02 2.11 18.89
C PRO A 77 2.06 0.72 19.53
N ARG A 78 0.99 0.30 20.21
CA ARG A 78 0.89 -1.06 20.79
C ARG A 78 0.85 -2.14 19.72
N GLN A 79 0.13 -1.92 18.63
CA GLN A 79 0.08 -2.85 17.50
C GLN A 79 1.43 -2.93 16.79
N ILE A 80 2.13 -1.80 16.65
CA ILE A 80 3.47 -1.75 16.07
C ILE A 80 4.43 -2.58 16.93
N VAL A 81 4.45 -2.38 18.25
CA VAL A 81 5.29 -3.16 19.16
C VAL A 81 4.98 -4.64 19.08
N SER A 82 3.70 -5.02 19.16
CA SER A 82 3.28 -6.43 19.07
C SER A 82 3.75 -7.10 17.78
N ARG A 83 3.71 -6.40 16.66
CA ARG A 83 4.21 -6.90 15.38
C ARG A 83 5.75 -6.96 15.34
N LEU A 84 6.44 -5.99 15.93
CA LEU A 84 7.90 -6.02 16.04
C LEU A 84 8.37 -7.18 16.92
N ASP A 85 7.60 -7.55 17.95
CA ASP A 85 7.92 -8.68 18.84
C ASP A 85 7.89 -10.04 18.13
N GLU A 86 7.15 -10.16 17.04
CA GLU A 86 7.13 -11.38 16.20
C GLU A 86 8.48 -11.62 15.48
N PHE A 87 9.23 -10.56 15.17
CA PHE A 87 10.43 -10.62 14.33
C PHE A 87 11.73 -10.30 15.09
N VAL A 88 11.65 -9.49 16.13
CA VAL A 88 12.81 -8.99 16.87
C VAL A 88 12.70 -9.39 18.33
N ILE A 89 13.65 -10.18 18.80
CA ILE A 89 13.71 -10.62 20.19
C ILE A 89 14.41 -9.55 21.04
N GLY A 90 13.82 -9.22 22.19
CA GLY A 90 14.37 -8.20 23.09
C GLY A 90 14.20 -6.77 22.56
N GLN A 91 15.06 -5.85 23.00
CA GLN A 91 15.08 -4.43 22.60
C GLN A 91 13.75 -3.69 22.88
N GLU A 92 13.06 -4.03 23.96
CA GLU A 92 11.70 -3.51 24.24
C GLU A 92 11.63 -2.00 24.33
N SER A 93 12.64 -1.36 24.94
CA SER A 93 12.69 0.10 25.04
C SER A 93 12.81 0.75 23.68
N ALA A 94 13.70 0.24 22.81
CA ALA A 94 13.87 0.73 21.45
C ALA A 94 12.60 0.56 20.61
N LYS A 95 11.94 -0.60 20.71
CA LYS A 95 10.67 -0.88 20.00
C LYS A 95 9.58 0.11 20.39
N ARG A 96 9.43 0.41 21.68
CA ARG A 96 8.42 1.36 22.17
C ARG A 96 8.67 2.78 21.65
N ILE A 97 9.91 3.25 21.74
CA ILE A 97 10.31 4.58 21.25
C ILE A 97 10.06 4.69 19.75
N LEU A 98 10.53 3.69 18.98
CA LEU A 98 10.32 3.63 17.54
C LEU A 98 8.83 3.61 17.16
N ALA A 99 8.04 2.79 17.84
CA ALA A 99 6.61 2.67 17.58
C ALA A 99 5.86 3.99 17.77
N VAL A 100 6.18 4.73 18.84
CA VAL A 100 5.57 6.04 19.12
C VAL A 100 6.02 7.07 18.09
N ALA A 101 7.31 7.14 17.79
CA ALA A 101 7.87 8.12 16.87
C ALA A 101 7.34 7.92 15.44
N VAL A 102 7.29 6.67 14.98
CA VAL A 102 6.75 6.31 13.67
C VAL A 102 5.26 6.61 13.58
N HIS A 103 4.48 6.22 14.60
CA HIS A 103 3.06 6.58 14.64
C HIS A 103 2.85 8.09 14.54
N SER A 104 3.60 8.88 15.30
CA SER A 104 3.53 10.35 15.28
C SER A 104 3.94 10.92 13.92
N HIS A 105 4.99 10.34 13.28
CA HIS A 105 5.44 10.75 11.96
C HIS A 105 4.34 10.57 10.89
N TYR A 106 3.74 9.39 10.80
CA TYR A 106 2.69 9.14 9.82
C TYR A 106 1.40 9.89 10.14
N LYS A 107 1.08 10.05 11.43
CA LYS A 107 -0.04 10.89 11.85
C LYS A 107 0.15 12.34 11.39
N ARG A 108 1.37 12.87 11.49
CA ARG A 108 1.70 14.19 10.95
C ARG A 108 1.50 14.29 9.44
N LEU A 109 1.96 13.29 8.67
CA LEU A 109 1.77 13.26 7.22
C LEU A 109 0.30 13.29 6.82
N MET A 110 -0.56 12.63 7.60
CA MET A 110 -2.01 12.67 7.37
C MET A 110 -2.65 14.02 7.75
N HIS A 111 -2.17 14.65 8.83
CA HIS A 111 -2.73 15.92 9.31
C HIS A 111 -2.26 17.14 8.51
N HIS A 112 -1.22 17.04 7.72
CA HIS A 112 -0.76 18.14 6.85
C HIS A 112 -1.82 18.57 5.82
N SER A 113 -2.83 17.75 5.58
CA SER A 113 -3.96 18.03 4.68
C SER A 113 -5.16 18.68 5.38
N ALA A 114 -5.17 18.78 6.71
CA ALA A 114 -6.25 19.39 7.48
C ALA A 114 -5.74 20.65 8.16
N SER A 115 -6.47 21.76 8.00
CA SER A 115 -6.22 23.03 8.70
C SER A 115 -6.43 22.87 10.21
N SER A 116 -5.47 22.29 10.92
CA SER A 116 -5.49 22.19 12.37
C SER A 116 -4.43 23.12 12.95
N ASP A 117 -4.76 23.89 14.00
CA ASP A 117 -3.84 24.74 14.76
C ASP A 117 -2.73 23.96 15.50
N VAL A 118 -2.72 22.64 15.40
CA VAL A 118 -1.76 21.77 16.09
C VAL A 118 -0.60 21.44 15.18
N VAL A 119 0.58 21.95 15.52
CA VAL A 119 1.85 21.62 14.85
C VAL A 119 2.47 20.42 15.54
N ILE A 120 2.65 19.32 14.79
CA ILE A 120 3.38 18.14 15.27
C ILE A 120 4.80 18.23 14.72
N ASP A 121 5.79 18.39 15.59
CA ASP A 121 7.19 18.51 15.21
C ASP A 121 7.74 17.20 14.62
N LYS A 122 8.73 17.36 13.73
CA LYS A 122 9.46 16.22 13.15
C LYS A 122 10.46 15.67 14.16
N SER A 123 10.33 14.40 14.50
CA SER A 123 11.29 13.70 15.36
C SER A 123 12.33 12.96 14.51
N ASN A 124 13.61 13.17 14.81
CA ASN A 124 14.71 12.36 14.28
C ASN A 124 15.09 11.31 15.32
N ILE A 125 15.37 10.08 14.88
CA ILE A 125 15.72 8.97 15.75
C ILE A 125 17.12 8.50 15.39
N LEU A 126 17.98 8.38 16.39
CA LEU A 126 19.30 7.81 16.27
C LEU A 126 19.35 6.47 17.01
N LEU A 127 19.68 5.39 16.30
CA LEU A 127 19.89 4.08 16.87
C LEU A 127 21.38 3.81 17.03
N ILE A 128 21.84 3.70 18.28
CA ILE A 128 23.25 3.44 18.62
C ILE A 128 23.34 2.06 19.26
N GLY A 129 24.33 1.29 18.87
CA GLY A 129 24.59 -0.03 19.45
C GLY A 129 25.65 -0.80 18.65
N PRO A 130 26.14 -1.93 19.16
CA PRO A 130 27.13 -2.76 18.49
C PRO A 130 26.57 -3.37 17.20
N THR A 131 27.47 -3.83 16.34
CA THR A 131 27.08 -4.59 15.14
C THR A 131 26.34 -5.85 15.56
N GLY A 132 25.29 -6.22 14.82
CA GLY A 132 24.47 -7.40 15.14
C GLY A 132 23.38 -7.15 16.19
N SER A 133 23.26 -5.95 16.78
CA SER A 133 22.21 -5.65 17.78
C SER A 133 20.79 -5.48 17.19
N GLY A 134 20.61 -5.67 15.89
CA GLY A 134 19.29 -5.63 15.25
C GLY A 134 18.83 -4.24 14.80
N LYS A 135 19.67 -3.20 14.79
CA LYS A 135 19.27 -1.84 14.38
C LYS A 135 18.61 -1.78 13.00
N THR A 136 19.28 -2.34 12.00
CA THR A 136 18.78 -2.39 10.63
C THR A 136 17.55 -3.30 10.51
N LEU A 137 17.52 -4.42 11.23
CA LEU A 137 16.39 -5.32 11.25
C LEU A 137 15.12 -4.64 11.79
N LEU A 138 15.24 -3.82 12.83
CA LEU A 138 14.14 -3.01 13.36
C LEU A 138 13.58 -2.07 12.29
N ALA A 139 14.45 -1.34 11.58
CA ALA A 139 14.03 -0.41 10.54
C ALA A 139 13.38 -1.14 9.33
N GLN A 140 13.97 -2.25 8.89
CA GLN A 140 13.40 -3.07 7.80
C GLN A 140 12.05 -3.67 8.16
N THR A 141 11.92 -4.22 9.37
CA THR A 141 10.67 -4.81 9.83
C THR A 141 9.58 -3.76 9.93
N LEU A 142 9.94 -2.56 10.37
CA LEU A 142 9.05 -1.43 10.48
C LEU A 142 8.54 -0.97 9.11
N ALA A 143 9.42 -0.86 8.11
CA ALA A 143 9.04 -0.52 6.74
C ALA A 143 8.09 -1.57 6.13
N LYS A 144 8.36 -2.86 6.34
CA LYS A 144 7.47 -3.96 5.92
C LYS A 144 6.11 -3.90 6.59
N LEU A 145 6.07 -3.60 7.89
CA LEU A 145 4.85 -3.51 8.68
C LEU A 145 3.94 -2.35 8.22
N LEU A 146 4.56 -1.28 7.77
CA LEU A 146 3.87 -0.07 7.29
C LEU A 146 3.58 -0.12 5.79
N ASP A 147 4.08 -1.15 5.09
CA ASP A 147 3.97 -1.30 3.64
C ASP A 147 4.51 -0.06 2.90
N VAL A 148 5.72 0.38 3.28
CA VAL A 148 6.39 1.54 2.68
C VAL A 148 7.73 1.15 2.06
N PRO A 149 8.18 1.87 1.01
CA PRO A 149 9.49 1.65 0.41
C PRO A 149 10.61 1.81 1.44
N PHE A 150 11.63 0.95 1.34
CA PHE A 150 12.77 0.96 2.22
C PHE A 150 14.07 0.92 1.43
N ALA A 151 14.99 1.85 1.74
CA ALA A 151 16.32 1.86 1.17
C ALA A 151 17.38 2.05 2.25
N ILE A 152 18.57 1.49 2.02
CA ILE A 152 19.72 1.62 2.91
C ILE A 152 20.79 2.43 2.18
N GLY A 153 21.27 3.48 2.83
CA GLY A 153 22.42 4.24 2.43
C GLY A 153 23.56 4.10 3.42
N ASP A 154 24.79 4.09 2.91
CA ASP A 154 25.99 4.13 3.73
C ASP A 154 26.54 5.56 3.72
N ALA A 155 26.52 6.22 4.88
CA ALA A 155 27.00 7.58 5.00
C ALA A 155 28.54 7.69 4.93
N THR A 156 29.26 6.57 5.06
CA THR A 156 30.74 6.57 4.98
C THR A 156 31.25 6.71 3.55
N THR A 157 30.43 6.37 2.55
CA THR A 157 30.75 6.47 1.13
C THR A 157 30.31 7.78 0.50
N LEU A 158 29.60 8.62 1.25
CA LEU A 158 29.10 9.89 0.77
C LEU A 158 30.23 10.94 0.69
N THR A 159 30.32 11.58 -0.46
CA THR A 159 31.25 12.70 -0.69
C THR A 159 30.50 13.90 -1.22
N GLU A 160 31.12 15.09 -1.08
CA GLU A 160 30.59 16.27 -1.76
C GLU A 160 30.65 16.12 -3.29
N ALA A 161 29.68 16.75 -3.97
CA ALA A 161 29.57 16.69 -5.41
C ALA A 161 30.89 17.04 -6.10
N GLY A 162 31.40 16.12 -6.93
CA GLY A 162 32.65 16.28 -7.67
C GLY A 162 33.88 15.56 -7.08
N TYR A 163 33.76 14.89 -5.95
CA TYR A 163 34.79 13.98 -5.41
C TYR A 163 34.45 12.52 -5.71
N VAL A 164 35.45 11.64 -5.65
CA VAL A 164 35.25 10.20 -5.86
C VAL A 164 34.48 9.61 -4.69
N GLY A 165 33.19 9.30 -4.90
CA GLY A 165 32.29 8.72 -3.93
C GLY A 165 30.85 8.67 -4.45
N GLU A 166 29.91 8.20 -3.63
CA GLU A 166 28.49 8.24 -3.95
C GLU A 166 27.93 9.63 -3.61
N ASP A 167 27.22 10.25 -4.55
CA ASP A 167 26.53 11.50 -4.33
C ASP A 167 25.28 11.28 -3.43
N VAL A 168 24.91 12.30 -2.66
CA VAL A 168 23.72 12.26 -1.77
C VAL A 168 22.45 11.95 -2.55
N GLU A 169 22.38 12.39 -3.82
CA GLU A 169 21.28 12.10 -4.74
C GLU A 169 21.11 10.61 -5.00
N ASN A 170 22.17 9.81 -4.94
CA ASN A 170 22.10 8.36 -5.10
C ASN A 170 21.30 7.67 -3.97
N LEU A 171 21.28 8.26 -2.77
CA LEU A 171 20.43 7.75 -1.67
C LEU A 171 18.95 7.90 -2.00
N LEU A 172 18.58 9.05 -2.56
CA LEU A 172 17.20 9.31 -2.98
C LEU A 172 16.83 8.41 -4.17
N LEU A 173 17.77 8.20 -5.09
CA LEU A 173 17.57 7.29 -6.22
C LEU A 173 17.35 5.85 -5.75
N LYS A 174 18.12 5.37 -4.76
CA LYS A 174 17.90 4.03 -4.14
C LYS A 174 16.48 3.92 -3.55
N LEU A 175 16.00 4.95 -2.88
CA LEU A 175 14.64 4.97 -2.33
C LEU A 175 13.57 5.01 -3.44
N LEU A 176 13.81 5.80 -4.49
CA LEU A 176 12.92 5.89 -5.65
C LEU A 176 12.83 4.55 -6.40
N HIS A 177 13.96 3.85 -6.55
CA HIS A 177 13.97 2.48 -7.09
C HIS A 177 13.17 1.50 -6.21
N ALA A 178 13.31 1.59 -4.89
CA ALA A 178 12.54 0.76 -3.95
C ALA A 178 11.03 1.07 -3.99
N ALA A 179 10.65 2.24 -4.50
CA ALA A 179 9.27 2.68 -4.71
C ALA A 179 8.75 2.44 -6.13
N ASP A 180 9.45 1.68 -6.98
CA ASP A 180 9.12 1.47 -8.40
C ASP A 180 8.91 2.79 -9.16
N PHE A 181 9.69 3.83 -8.85
CA PHE A 181 9.60 5.19 -9.38
C PHE A 181 8.29 5.92 -9.09
N ASP A 182 7.52 5.45 -8.10
CA ASP A 182 6.37 6.19 -7.58
C ASP A 182 6.84 7.24 -6.57
N ILE A 183 6.77 8.51 -6.95
CA ILE A 183 7.21 9.64 -6.12
C ILE A 183 6.37 9.77 -4.84
N GLU A 184 5.05 9.55 -4.93
CA GLU A 184 4.17 9.64 -3.76
C GLU A 184 4.45 8.53 -2.74
N ALA A 185 4.75 7.32 -3.21
CA ALA A 185 5.17 6.23 -2.36
C ALA A 185 6.57 6.51 -1.75
N ALA A 186 7.52 7.01 -2.56
CA ALA A 186 8.87 7.34 -2.12
C ALA A 186 8.88 8.40 -1.01
N GLN A 187 8.01 9.42 -1.08
CA GLN A 187 7.87 10.46 -0.05
C GLN A 187 7.47 9.91 1.33
N LYS A 188 6.85 8.75 1.36
CA LYS A 188 6.42 8.05 2.58
C LYS A 188 7.40 6.97 3.01
N GLY A 189 8.43 6.74 2.21
CA GLY A 189 9.43 5.70 2.42
C GLY A 189 10.35 5.96 3.61
N ILE A 190 11.08 4.92 4.00
CA ILE A 190 12.09 4.95 5.06
C ILE A 190 13.47 4.78 4.41
N LEU A 191 14.37 5.73 4.67
CA LEU A 191 15.77 5.69 4.28
C LEU A 191 16.64 5.57 5.53
#